data_ee2d8e9b9c70b76d0c633681237569e3
#
_entry.id   ee2d8e9b9c70b76d0c633681237569e3
#
_cell.length_a   1.000
_cell.length_b   1.000
_cell.length_c   1.000
_cell.angle_alpha   90.00
_cell.angle_beta   90.00
_cell.angle_gamma   90.00
#
_symmetry.space_group_name_H-M   'P 1'
#
loop_
_entity.id
_entity.type
_entity.pdbx_description
1 polymer ?
#
loop_
_entity_poly.entity_id
_entity_poly.type
_entity_poly.pdbx_seq_one_letter_code
_entity_poly.pdbx_strand_id
1 'polypeptide(L)'
;MSDRSRDTAATRPAGLGLADEVRALIADVNRSSPDVDALEAARAHVAAARAALESPDRRRWYEVPVSEIDDDLAVRLREETGDHSLYRGGRNPLAPPLRVSTGVDSDGEPVVVGEVRLDRSREGPPARAHGGLVAGIFDDVLSGAPWLVDAGPVVTGRLSIRYRRPTPLDVDLRFEARVVRQSGRRLVARARCLAPTTDGGTEVTAEAEALFVAIPRRAQEGADDPADGA
;
A
#
# COMPACT_ATOMS: atom_id res chain seq x y z
N MET A 1 -30.99 -16.60 5.76
CA MET A 1 -30.09 -16.37 4.62
C MET A 1 -30.58 -15.12 3.90
N SER A 2 -30.33 -13.99 4.47
CA SER A 2 -30.70 -12.70 3.85
C SER A 2 -29.89 -11.58 4.52
N ASP A 3 -29.57 -10.59 3.77
CA ASP A 3 -29.10 -9.24 4.16
C ASP A 3 -27.61 -8.92 4.12
N ARG A 4 -26.71 -9.80 3.72
CA ARG A 4 -25.28 -9.44 3.59
C ARG A 4 -24.88 -8.92 2.19
N SER A 5 -25.73 -9.01 1.19
CA SER A 5 -25.42 -8.63 -0.20
C SER A 5 -25.78 -7.17 -0.55
N ARG A 6 -26.59 -6.50 0.25
CA ARG A 6 -26.98 -5.10 0.01
C ARG A 6 -25.97 -4.06 0.53
N ASP A 7 -25.03 -4.50 1.36
CA ASP A 7 -24.16 -3.60 2.14
C ASP A 7 -22.88 -3.18 1.40
N THR A 8 -22.41 -3.96 0.42
CA THR A 8 -21.10 -3.72 -0.20
C THR A 8 -21.04 -2.46 -1.06
N ALA A 9 -22.10 -2.13 -1.81
CA ALA A 9 -22.09 -0.98 -2.73
C ALA A 9 -22.11 0.38 -1.99
N ALA A 10 -22.80 0.47 -0.83
CA ALA A 10 -22.86 1.68 -0.02
C ALA A 10 -21.74 1.75 1.03
N THR A 11 -21.31 0.61 1.57
CA THR A 11 -20.29 0.51 2.63
C THR A 11 -18.90 0.93 2.15
N ARG A 12 -18.54 0.61 0.90
CA ARG A 12 -17.21 0.97 0.37
C ARG A 12 -17.03 2.48 0.24
N PRO A 13 -17.93 3.27 -0.38
CA PRO A 13 -17.83 4.72 -0.41
C PRO A 13 -17.80 5.36 0.98
N ALA A 14 -18.65 4.90 1.91
CA ALA A 14 -18.65 5.39 3.29
C ALA A 14 -17.32 5.11 4.01
N GLY A 15 -16.75 3.92 3.81
CA GLY A 15 -15.45 3.55 4.37
C GLY A 15 -14.30 4.35 3.79
N LEU A 16 -14.33 4.69 2.49
CA LEU A 16 -13.38 5.59 1.86
C LEU A 16 -13.47 6.99 2.47
N GLY A 17 -14.68 7.55 2.54
CA GLY A 17 -14.90 8.87 3.15
C GLY A 17 -14.43 8.94 4.60
N LEU A 18 -14.72 7.91 5.41
CA LEU A 18 -14.21 7.84 6.79
C LEU A 18 -12.69 7.81 6.84
N ALA A 19 -12.05 7.03 5.97
CA ALA A 19 -10.58 6.96 5.92
C ALA A 19 -9.95 8.29 5.52
N ASP A 20 -10.60 9.05 4.63
CA ASP A 20 -10.17 10.40 4.23
C ASP A 20 -10.25 11.39 5.39
N GLU A 21 -11.36 11.39 6.15
CA GLU A 21 -11.51 12.22 7.35
C GLU A 21 -10.47 11.87 8.43
N VAL A 22 -10.17 10.58 8.62
CA VAL A 22 -9.13 10.18 9.57
C VAL A 22 -7.75 10.61 9.09
N ARG A 23 -7.44 10.56 7.79
CA ARG A 23 -6.18 11.10 7.23
C ARG A 23 -6.07 12.61 7.46
N ALA A 24 -7.17 13.35 7.22
CA ALA A 24 -7.22 14.78 7.48
C ALA A 24 -6.97 15.08 8.97
N LEU A 25 -7.61 14.33 9.87
CA LEU A 25 -7.37 14.45 11.32
C LEU A 25 -5.91 14.18 11.69
N ILE A 26 -5.29 13.13 11.13
CA ILE A 26 -3.86 12.84 11.35
C ILE A 26 -2.99 14.03 10.89
N ALA A 27 -3.29 14.61 9.72
CA ALA A 27 -2.57 15.77 9.21
C ALA A 27 -2.76 16.99 10.13
N ASP A 28 -3.97 17.23 10.64
CA ASP A 28 -4.27 18.33 11.57
C ASP A 28 -3.54 18.19 12.89
N VAL A 29 -3.52 17.00 13.49
CA VAL A 29 -2.78 16.71 14.73
C VAL A 29 -1.29 16.96 14.54
N ASN A 30 -0.74 16.70 13.36
CA ASN A 30 0.70 16.87 13.08
C ASN A 30 1.10 18.33 12.78
N ARG A 31 0.18 19.18 12.34
CA ARG A 31 0.49 20.55 11.90
C ARG A 31 0.05 21.65 12.86
N SER A 32 -0.87 21.36 13.77
CA SER A 32 -1.49 22.35 14.65
C SER A 32 -1.01 22.21 16.09
N SER A 33 -1.13 23.30 16.85
CA SER A 33 -0.80 23.34 18.28
C SER A 33 -1.98 23.98 19.05
N PRO A 34 -3.11 23.25 19.15
CA PRO A 34 -4.32 23.75 19.82
C PRO A 34 -4.11 23.83 21.33
N ASP A 35 -4.97 24.59 22.02
CA ASP A 35 -5.02 24.62 23.48
C ASP A 35 -5.59 23.34 24.09
N VAL A 36 -5.55 23.23 25.41
CA VAL A 36 -5.98 22.03 26.14
C VAL A 36 -7.47 21.74 25.94
N ASP A 37 -8.31 22.78 25.95
CA ASP A 37 -9.76 22.64 25.85
C ASP A 37 -10.15 22.10 24.45
N ALA A 38 -9.51 22.62 23.39
CA ALA A 38 -9.68 22.11 22.03
C ALA A 38 -9.20 20.67 21.88
N LEU A 39 -8.07 20.28 22.51
CA LEU A 39 -7.59 18.90 22.50
C LEU A 39 -8.55 17.95 23.21
N GLU A 40 -9.09 18.33 24.37
CA GLU A 40 -10.07 17.52 25.10
C GLU A 40 -11.38 17.36 24.32
N ALA A 41 -11.87 18.44 23.70
CA ALA A 41 -13.06 18.38 22.83
C ALA A 41 -12.82 17.44 21.63
N ALA A 42 -11.70 17.56 20.94
CA ALA A 42 -11.34 16.69 19.82
C ALA A 42 -11.25 15.23 20.27
N ARG A 43 -10.62 14.95 21.41
CA ARG A 43 -10.53 13.60 22.00
C ARG A 43 -11.90 12.98 22.25
N ALA A 44 -12.85 13.76 22.77
CA ALA A 44 -14.23 13.31 23.01
C ALA A 44 -14.94 12.93 21.69
N HIS A 45 -14.78 13.72 20.63
CA HIS A 45 -15.35 13.41 19.30
C HIS A 45 -14.75 12.14 18.69
N VAL A 46 -13.43 11.97 18.79
CA VAL A 46 -12.75 10.75 18.33
C VAL A 46 -13.22 9.52 19.12
N ALA A 47 -13.41 9.64 20.43
CA ALA A 47 -13.95 8.55 21.25
C ALA A 47 -15.38 8.15 20.83
N ALA A 48 -16.24 9.13 20.56
CA ALA A 48 -17.59 8.88 20.05
C ALA A 48 -17.58 8.22 18.66
N ALA A 49 -16.70 8.65 17.75
CA ALA A 49 -16.53 8.05 16.45
C ALA A 49 -16.08 6.57 16.57
N ARG A 50 -15.14 6.27 17.47
CA ARG A 50 -14.70 4.88 17.73
C ARG A 50 -15.84 4.00 18.25
N ALA A 51 -16.66 4.50 19.16
CA ALA A 51 -17.81 3.76 19.68
C ALA A 51 -18.86 3.45 18.57
N ALA A 52 -19.02 4.35 17.59
CA ALA A 52 -19.90 4.13 16.45
C ALA A 52 -19.38 3.05 15.47
N LEU A 53 -18.10 2.68 15.56
CA LEU A 53 -17.47 1.65 14.71
C LEU A 53 -17.42 0.27 15.37
N GLU A 54 -17.98 0.12 16.57
CA GLU A 54 -18.02 -1.18 17.22
C GLU A 54 -18.80 -2.20 16.41
N SER A 55 -18.11 -3.23 15.97
CA SER A 55 -18.64 -4.33 15.17
C SER A 55 -17.74 -5.56 15.33
N PRO A 56 -18.18 -6.77 14.96
CA PRO A 56 -17.31 -7.93 14.89
C PRO A 56 -16.11 -7.68 13.99
N ASP A 57 -14.97 -8.26 14.31
CA ASP A 57 -13.76 -8.16 13.50
C ASP A 57 -14.00 -8.59 12.05
N ARG A 58 -13.40 -7.88 11.13
CA ARG A 58 -13.42 -8.21 9.71
C ARG A 58 -12.63 -9.49 9.48
N ARG A 59 -13.28 -10.51 8.89
CA ARG A 59 -12.59 -11.71 8.44
C ARG A 59 -11.64 -11.38 7.28
N ARG A 60 -10.42 -11.86 7.37
CA ARG A 60 -9.42 -11.72 6.31
C ARG A 60 -9.48 -12.92 5.38
N TRP A 61 -9.01 -12.78 4.14
CA TRP A 61 -9.10 -13.84 3.13
C TRP A 61 -8.51 -15.18 3.62
N TYR A 62 -7.42 -15.15 4.37
CA TYR A 62 -6.75 -16.34 4.92
C TYR A 62 -7.42 -16.92 6.18
N GLU A 63 -8.44 -16.27 6.69
CA GLU A 63 -9.27 -16.74 7.81
C GLU A 63 -10.59 -17.37 7.32
N VAL A 64 -10.80 -17.37 5.99
CA VAL A 64 -11.99 -17.98 5.35
C VAL A 64 -11.60 -19.35 4.80
N PRO A 65 -12.25 -20.44 5.25
CA PRO A 65 -12.02 -21.76 4.69
C PRO A 65 -12.20 -21.77 3.17
N VAL A 66 -11.30 -22.44 2.45
CA VAL A 66 -11.33 -22.53 0.97
C VAL A 66 -12.69 -23.07 0.49
N SER A 67 -13.29 -24.01 1.24
CA SER A 67 -14.60 -24.57 0.94
C SER A 67 -15.76 -23.57 1.02
N GLU A 68 -15.58 -22.42 1.65
CA GLU A 68 -16.57 -21.34 1.73
C GLU A 68 -16.37 -20.27 0.64
N ILE A 69 -15.26 -20.32 -0.10
CA ILE A 69 -14.90 -19.30 -1.10
C ILE A 69 -15.49 -19.68 -2.45
N ASP A 70 -16.58 -19.01 -2.82
CA ASP A 70 -17.09 -18.97 -4.19
C ASP A 70 -16.45 -17.78 -4.97
N ASP A 71 -16.72 -17.70 -6.26
CA ASP A 71 -16.15 -16.69 -7.15
C ASP A 71 -16.48 -15.25 -6.69
N ASP A 72 -17.71 -15.02 -6.23
CA ASP A 72 -18.15 -13.70 -5.75
C ASP A 72 -17.45 -13.31 -4.44
N LEU A 73 -17.31 -14.27 -3.52
CA LEU A 73 -16.58 -14.03 -2.27
C LEU A 73 -15.08 -13.80 -2.53
N ALA A 74 -14.49 -14.56 -3.46
CA ALA A 74 -13.09 -14.37 -3.86
C ALA A 74 -12.82 -12.96 -4.40
N VAL A 75 -13.72 -12.42 -5.23
CA VAL A 75 -13.62 -11.04 -5.74
C VAL A 75 -13.70 -10.04 -4.58
N ARG A 76 -14.70 -10.18 -3.72
CA ARG A 76 -14.87 -9.28 -2.55
C ARG A 76 -13.67 -9.30 -1.62
N LEU A 77 -13.15 -10.48 -1.26
CA LEU A 77 -11.99 -10.61 -0.39
C LEU A 77 -10.73 -9.97 -0.99
N ARG A 78 -10.58 -10.06 -2.32
CA ARG A 78 -9.48 -9.42 -3.04
C ARG A 78 -9.60 -7.89 -3.02
N GLU A 79 -10.80 -7.36 -3.27
CA GLU A 79 -11.07 -5.91 -3.19
C GLU A 79 -10.85 -5.38 -1.77
N GLU A 80 -11.38 -6.05 -0.76
CA GLU A 80 -11.18 -5.68 0.64
C GLU A 80 -9.71 -5.70 1.05
N THR A 81 -8.95 -6.70 0.59
CA THR A 81 -7.51 -6.78 0.83
C THR A 81 -6.80 -5.58 0.21
N GLY A 82 -7.15 -5.21 -1.03
CA GLY A 82 -6.64 -4.02 -1.70
C GLY A 82 -7.00 -2.74 -0.94
N ASP A 83 -8.27 -2.57 -0.58
CA ASP A 83 -8.77 -1.39 0.12
C ASP A 83 -8.11 -1.16 1.50
N HIS A 84 -7.61 -2.23 2.15
CA HIS A 84 -6.93 -2.16 3.44
C HIS A 84 -5.41 -2.34 3.35
N SER A 85 -4.83 -2.33 2.14
CA SER A 85 -3.38 -2.36 1.96
C SER A 85 -2.69 -1.21 2.71
N LEU A 86 -1.48 -1.46 3.22
CA LEU A 86 -0.72 -0.48 3.99
C LEU A 86 -0.30 0.76 3.17
N TYR A 87 -0.10 0.61 1.86
CA TYR A 87 0.34 1.70 0.99
C TYR A 87 -0.71 2.13 -0.04
N ARG A 88 -1.51 1.20 -0.58
CA ARG A 88 -2.51 1.46 -1.65
C ARG A 88 -3.93 1.62 -1.12
N GLY A 89 -4.18 1.20 0.11
CA GLY A 89 -5.54 1.01 0.62
C GLY A 89 -6.30 2.30 0.84
N GLY A 90 -7.29 2.55 0.00
CA GLY A 90 -8.15 3.72 0.15
C GLY A 90 -8.88 3.75 1.50
N ARG A 91 -9.28 2.59 2.04
CA ARG A 91 -9.96 2.45 3.34
C ARG A 91 -8.99 2.29 4.52
N ASN A 92 -7.69 2.25 4.29
CA ASN A 92 -6.68 2.27 5.35
C ASN A 92 -6.19 3.71 5.58
N PRO A 93 -6.53 4.36 6.70
CA PRO A 93 -6.14 5.75 6.95
C PRO A 93 -4.61 5.92 7.14
N LEU A 94 -3.87 4.85 7.42
CA LEU A 94 -2.41 4.89 7.49
C LEU A 94 -1.77 4.95 6.10
N ALA A 95 -2.45 4.43 5.07
CA ALA A 95 -1.92 4.43 3.71
C ALA A 95 -1.76 5.86 3.18
N PRO A 96 -0.66 6.15 2.46
CA PRO A 96 -0.48 7.44 1.78
C PRO A 96 -1.26 7.55 0.46
N PRO A 97 -2.34 6.87 0.25
CA PRO A 97 -3.08 6.36 -0.91
C PRO A 97 -2.24 6.32 -2.21
N LEU A 98 -1.21 5.46 -2.20
CA LEU A 98 -0.38 5.17 -3.35
C LEU A 98 -1.23 4.58 -4.50
N ARG A 99 -1.25 5.23 -5.64
CA ARG A 99 -1.86 4.70 -6.86
C ARG A 99 -0.82 3.90 -7.63
N VAL A 100 -1.14 2.66 -7.98
CA VAL A 100 -0.24 1.78 -8.73
C VAL A 100 -0.91 1.34 -10.03
N SER A 101 -0.20 1.51 -11.13
CA SER A 101 -0.62 1.15 -12.48
C SER A 101 0.55 0.57 -13.28
N THR A 102 0.30 0.14 -14.49
CA THR A 102 1.33 -0.18 -15.47
C THR A 102 1.45 0.97 -16.46
N GLY A 103 2.66 1.21 -16.94
CA GLY A 103 2.96 2.26 -17.91
C GLY A 103 4.25 1.96 -18.67
N VAL A 104 4.83 2.98 -19.26
CA VAL A 104 6.15 2.91 -19.88
C VAL A 104 7.07 3.95 -19.26
N ASP A 105 8.37 3.68 -19.25
CA ASP A 105 9.38 4.65 -18.83
C ASP A 105 9.78 5.58 -19.98
N SER A 106 10.78 6.43 -19.77
CA SER A 106 11.31 7.37 -20.77
C SER A 106 11.86 6.70 -22.02
N ASP A 107 12.25 5.42 -21.92
CA ASP A 107 12.82 4.64 -23.01
C ASP A 107 11.77 3.78 -23.71
N GLY A 108 10.48 3.87 -23.30
CA GLY A 108 9.36 3.11 -23.84
C GLY A 108 9.23 1.70 -23.26
N GLU A 109 10.01 1.35 -22.24
CA GLU A 109 9.97 0.02 -21.62
C GLU A 109 8.84 -0.12 -20.60
N PRO A 110 8.17 -1.29 -20.52
CA PRO A 110 7.10 -1.52 -19.56
C PRO A 110 7.59 -1.40 -18.10
N VAL A 111 6.87 -0.62 -17.31
CA VAL A 111 7.14 -0.41 -15.89
C VAL A 111 5.87 -0.46 -15.05
N VAL A 112 6.02 -0.84 -13.79
CA VAL A 112 5.03 -0.54 -12.76
C VAL A 112 5.24 0.89 -12.32
N VAL A 113 4.17 1.67 -12.31
CA VAL A 113 4.16 3.08 -11.92
C VAL A 113 3.43 3.22 -10.59
N GLY A 114 4.09 3.80 -9.61
CA GLY A 114 3.49 4.24 -8.34
C GLY A 114 3.43 5.76 -8.28
N GLU A 115 2.27 6.33 -7.99
CA GLU A 115 2.09 7.77 -7.83
C GLU A 115 1.56 8.08 -6.44
N VAL A 116 2.20 9.03 -5.75
CA VAL A 116 1.83 9.40 -4.39
C VAL A 116 2.25 10.83 -4.08
N ARG A 117 1.43 11.50 -3.27
CA ARG A 117 1.79 12.79 -2.65
C ARG A 117 1.90 12.58 -1.15
N LEU A 118 3.04 12.92 -0.59
CA LEU A 118 3.33 12.75 0.84
C LEU A 118 3.23 14.11 1.53
N ASP A 119 2.39 14.20 2.54
CA ASP A 119 2.20 15.39 3.35
C ASP A 119 3.16 15.43 4.56
N ARG A 120 3.02 16.47 5.37
CA ARG A 120 3.85 16.71 6.55
C ARG A 120 3.71 15.64 7.64
N SER A 121 2.63 14.86 7.68
CA SER A 121 2.49 13.73 8.60
C SER A 121 3.49 12.60 8.31
N ARG A 122 4.13 12.64 7.15
CA ARG A 122 5.13 11.69 6.65
C ARG A 122 6.57 12.23 6.70
N GLU A 123 6.75 13.34 7.42
CA GLU A 123 8.05 14.00 7.55
C GLU A 123 9.04 13.14 8.36
N GLY A 124 10.28 13.11 7.90
CA GLY A 124 11.44 12.60 8.62
C GLY A 124 12.40 13.76 8.95
N PRO A 125 13.46 13.98 8.16
CA PRO A 125 14.24 15.21 8.29
C PRO A 125 13.39 16.43 7.90
N PRO A 126 13.69 17.65 8.43
CA PRO A 126 12.88 18.84 8.19
C PRO A 126 12.51 19.06 6.71
N ALA A 127 11.22 19.17 6.42
CA ALA A 127 10.63 19.36 5.10
C ALA A 127 10.94 18.24 4.08
N ARG A 128 11.22 17.03 4.53
CA ARG A 128 11.53 15.86 3.69
C ARG A 128 10.78 14.63 4.14
N ALA A 129 10.42 13.77 3.18
CA ALA A 129 9.77 12.50 3.45
C ALA A 129 10.68 11.57 4.27
N HIS A 130 10.07 10.83 5.21
CA HIS A 130 10.80 9.86 6.02
C HIS A 130 11.32 8.71 5.14
N GLY A 131 12.64 8.42 5.25
CA GLY A 131 13.29 7.40 4.42
C GLY A 131 12.67 6.01 4.54
N GLY A 132 12.22 5.60 5.73
CA GLY A 132 11.53 4.33 5.94
C GLY A 132 10.19 4.24 5.20
N LEU A 133 9.45 5.36 5.07
CA LEU A 133 8.23 5.39 4.28
C LEU A 133 8.54 5.25 2.78
N VAL A 134 9.55 5.97 2.28
CA VAL A 134 10.02 5.84 0.89
C VAL A 134 10.45 4.41 0.60
N ALA A 135 11.13 3.75 1.57
CA ALA A 135 11.51 2.35 1.47
C ALA A 135 10.31 1.41 1.34
N GLY A 136 9.28 1.60 2.13
CA GLY A 136 8.06 0.79 2.07
C GLY A 136 7.27 1.01 0.77
N ILE A 137 7.24 2.23 0.24
CA ILE A 137 6.65 2.50 -1.08
C ILE A 137 7.44 1.77 -2.18
N PHE A 138 8.77 1.74 -2.10
CA PHE A 138 9.58 0.96 -3.02
C PHE A 138 9.25 -0.53 -2.97
N ASP A 139 9.12 -1.12 -1.79
CA ASP A 139 8.77 -2.54 -1.64
C ASP A 139 7.41 -2.84 -2.29
N ASP A 140 6.43 -1.98 -2.04
CA ASP A 140 5.08 -2.11 -2.60
C ASP A 140 5.09 -2.01 -4.14
N VAL A 141 5.74 -1.00 -4.74
CA VAL A 141 5.79 -0.80 -6.19
C VAL A 141 6.63 -1.88 -6.88
N LEU A 142 7.78 -2.23 -6.30
CA LEU A 142 8.65 -3.31 -6.82
C LEU A 142 7.93 -4.65 -6.83
N SER A 143 7.06 -4.93 -5.86
CA SER A 143 6.27 -6.17 -5.80
C SER A 143 5.34 -6.38 -7.00
N GLY A 144 5.02 -5.31 -7.71
CA GLY A 144 4.26 -5.35 -8.97
C GLY A 144 5.10 -5.75 -10.19
N ALA A 145 6.42 -5.53 -10.18
CA ALA A 145 7.26 -5.75 -11.35
C ALA A 145 7.32 -7.23 -11.84
N PRO A 146 7.29 -8.26 -10.98
CA PRO A 146 7.24 -9.67 -11.41
C PRO A 146 6.04 -10.02 -12.28
N TRP A 147 4.92 -9.30 -12.14
CA TRP A 147 3.72 -9.51 -12.97
C TRP A 147 3.91 -9.06 -14.42
N LEU A 148 4.83 -8.13 -14.70
CA LEU A 148 5.16 -7.69 -16.07
C LEU A 148 5.86 -8.78 -16.89
N VAL A 149 6.38 -9.83 -16.23
CA VAL A 149 7.12 -10.95 -16.83
C VAL A 149 6.50 -12.30 -16.50
N ASP A 150 5.22 -12.32 -16.09
CA ASP A 150 4.44 -13.52 -15.75
C ASP A 150 5.12 -14.46 -14.73
N ALA A 151 5.90 -13.89 -13.82
CA ALA A 151 6.65 -14.68 -12.84
C ALA A 151 5.77 -15.31 -11.75
N GLY A 152 4.50 -14.91 -11.67
CA GLY A 152 3.57 -15.36 -10.63
C GLY A 152 3.88 -14.79 -9.25
N PRO A 153 3.38 -15.44 -8.17
CA PRO A 153 3.58 -14.99 -6.80
C PRO A 153 5.07 -15.04 -6.39
N VAL A 154 5.52 -13.98 -5.73
CA VAL A 154 6.90 -13.85 -5.25
C VAL A 154 6.93 -13.40 -3.80
N VAL A 155 8.05 -13.63 -3.13
CA VAL A 155 8.38 -13.02 -1.83
C VAL A 155 9.63 -12.17 -1.97
N THR A 156 9.67 -11.05 -1.24
CA THR A 156 10.85 -10.19 -1.17
C THR A 156 11.90 -10.86 -0.32
N GLY A 157 13.01 -11.28 -0.93
CA GLY A 157 14.15 -11.87 -0.23
C GLY A 157 15.16 -10.82 0.25
N ARG A 158 15.28 -9.70 -0.49
CA ARG A 158 16.15 -8.57 -0.13
C ARG A 158 15.66 -7.31 -0.81
N LEU A 159 15.69 -6.20 -0.06
CA LEU A 159 15.49 -4.85 -0.56
C LEU A 159 16.72 -4.00 -0.22
N SER A 160 17.29 -3.32 -1.20
CA SER A 160 18.40 -2.39 -1.05
C SER A 160 18.02 -1.04 -1.61
N ILE A 161 18.25 0.03 -0.85
CA ILE A 161 17.84 1.38 -1.24
C ILE A 161 19.05 2.31 -1.19
N ARG A 162 19.13 3.17 -2.19
CA ARG A 162 20.11 4.23 -2.28
C ARG A 162 19.40 5.57 -2.36
N TYR A 163 19.47 6.35 -1.31
CA TYR A 163 18.99 7.73 -1.27
C TYR A 163 20.02 8.62 -1.98
N ARG A 164 19.60 9.26 -3.06
CA ARG A 164 20.45 10.14 -3.88
C ARG A 164 20.32 11.57 -3.45
N ARG A 165 19.09 11.99 -3.12
CA ARG A 165 18.71 13.33 -2.72
C ARG A 165 17.57 13.26 -1.69
N PRO A 166 17.36 14.30 -0.89
CA PRO A 166 16.19 14.38 -0.03
C PRO A 166 14.90 14.35 -0.84
N THR A 167 14.00 13.43 -0.53
CA THR A 167 12.68 13.34 -1.19
C THR A 167 11.76 14.43 -0.65
N PRO A 168 11.23 15.33 -1.49
CA PRO A 168 10.39 16.44 -1.02
C PRO A 168 9.01 15.97 -0.57
N LEU A 169 8.36 16.77 0.31
CA LEU A 169 6.95 16.65 0.66
C LEU A 169 6.08 17.54 -0.24
N ASP A 170 4.76 17.30 -0.20
CA ASP A 170 3.74 18.12 -0.86
C ASP A 170 3.90 18.29 -2.38
N VAL A 171 4.59 17.34 -3.02
CA VAL A 171 4.71 17.24 -4.47
C VAL A 171 4.29 15.85 -4.94
N ASP A 172 3.95 15.74 -6.23
CA ASP A 172 3.61 14.45 -6.82
C ASP A 172 4.90 13.66 -7.10
N LEU A 173 5.08 12.58 -6.36
CA LEU A 173 6.19 11.65 -6.52
C LEU A 173 5.77 10.52 -7.45
N ARG A 174 6.69 10.12 -8.34
CA ARG A 174 6.50 9.00 -9.27
C ARG A 174 7.57 7.95 -9.00
N PHE A 175 7.13 6.72 -8.78
CA PHE A 175 7.98 5.54 -8.65
C PHE A 175 7.83 4.69 -9.90
N GLU A 176 8.93 4.19 -10.43
CA GLU A 176 8.93 3.32 -11.61
C GLU A 176 9.75 2.09 -11.32
N ALA A 177 9.16 0.91 -11.52
CA ALA A 177 9.81 -0.37 -11.23
C ALA A 177 9.71 -1.34 -12.41
N ARG A 178 10.81 -2.10 -12.67
CA ARG A 178 10.84 -3.16 -13.70
C ARG A 178 11.76 -4.30 -13.29
N VAL A 179 11.51 -5.48 -13.83
CA VAL A 179 12.44 -6.60 -13.72
C VAL A 179 13.63 -6.34 -14.64
N VAL A 180 14.84 -6.47 -14.11
CA VAL A 180 16.08 -6.30 -14.88
C VAL A 180 16.82 -7.61 -15.11
N ARG A 181 16.51 -8.67 -14.34
CA ARG A 181 17.08 -10.00 -14.51
C ARG A 181 16.18 -11.06 -13.90
N GLN A 182 16.04 -12.17 -14.60
CA GLN A 182 15.42 -13.38 -14.10
C GLN A 182 16.36 -14.57 -14.31
N SER A 183 16.49 -15.42 -13.28
CA SER A 183 17.28 -16.64 -13.33
C SER A 183 16.62 -17.71 -12.46
N GLY A 184 15.97 -18.67 -13.10
CA GLY A 184 15.13 -19.65 -12.43
C GLY A 184 14.05 -18.97 -11.58
N ARG A 185 14.03 -19.27 -10.28
CA ARG A 185 13.06 -18.69 -9.32
C ARG A 185 13.46 -17.31 -8.78
N ARG A 186 14.62 -16.78 -9.15
CA ARG A 186 15.13 -15.51 -8.64
C ARG A 186 14.92 -14.42 -9.68
N LEU A 187 14.32 -13.30 -9.24
CA LEU A 187 14.13 -12.10 -10.04
C LEU A 187 14.80 -10.92 -9.34
N VAL A 188 15.49 -10.11 -10.12
CA VAL A 188 16.01 -8.82 -9.65
C VAL A 188 15.19 -7.74 -10.34
N ALA A 189 14.54 -6.91 -9.53
CA ALA A 189 13.84 -5.74 -10.01
C ALA A 189 14.52 -4.47 -9.51
N ARG A 190 14.45 -3.40 -10.31
CA ARG A 190 14.95 -2.07 -9.93
C ARG A 190 13.82 -1.06 -10.01
N ALA A 191 13.91 -0.06 -9.14
CA ALA A 191 13.00 1.05 -9.15
C ALA A 191 13.73 2.37 -8.91
N ARG A 192 13.10 3.48 -9.37
CA ARG A 192 13.53 4.85 -9.10
C ARG A 192 12.36 5.68 -8.58
N CYS A 193 12.63 6.60 -7.67
CA CYS A 193 11.69 7.63 -7.21
C CYS A 193 12.05 8.93 -7.90
N LEU A 194 11.10 9.52 -8.59
CA LEU A 194 11.19 10.76 -9.34
C LEU A 194 10.40 11.85 -8.62
N ALA A 195 11.01 13.01 -8.43
CA ALA A 195 10.35 14.21 -7.93
C ALA A 195 10.41 15.32 -8.99
N PRO A 196 9.40 16.20 -9.08
CA PRO A 196 9.45 17.35 -9.96
C PRO A 196 10.52 18.34 -9.52
N THR A 197 11.16 18.99 -10.46
CA THR A 197 12.09 20.08 -10.24
C THR A 197 11.46 21.44 -10.55
N THR A 198 12.01 22.52 -10.01
CA THR A 198 11.48 23.88 -10.18
C THR A 198 11.54 24.40 -11.63
N ASP A 199 12.38 23.81 -12.49
CA ASP A 199 12.52 24.13 -13.90
C ASP A 199 11.57 23.31 -14.80
N GLY A 200 10.65 22.54 -14.19
CA GLY A 200 9.66 21.71 -14.90
C GLY A 200 10.16 20.33 -15.32
N GLY A 201 11.39 19.97 -14.95
CA GLY A 201 11.95 18.64 -15.13
C GLY A 201 11.60 17.67 -13.99
N THR A 202 12.30 16.53 -13.97
CA THR A 202 12.24 15.55 -12.88
C THR A 202 13.65 15.14 -12.47
N GLU A 203 13.83 14.84 -11.19
CA GLU A 203 15.08 14.31 -10.65
C GLU A 203 14.87 13.01 -9.90
N VAL A 204 15.88 12.13 -9.91
CA VAL A 204 15.88 10.90 -9.13
C VAL A 204 16.28 11.21 -7.69
N THR A 205 15.36 11.03 -6.74
CA THR A 205 15.63 11.23 -5.31
C THR A 205 16.14 9.96 -4.63
N ALA A 206 15.66 8.79 -5.06
CA ALA A 206 16.11 7.50 -4.54
C ALA A 206 16.01 6.41 -5.61
N GLU A 207 16.80 5.36 -5.43
CA GLU A 207 16.80 4.14 -6.24
C GLU A 207 16.70 2.92 -5.33
N ALA A 208 16.07 1.86 -5.82
CA ALA A 208 15.97 0.60 -5.10
C ALA A 208 16.23 -0.60 -6.01
N GLU A 209 16.75 -1.67 -5.40
CA GLU A 209 16.87 -2.98 -6.01
C GLU A 209 16.28 -4.02 -5.07
N ALA A 210 15.39 -4.86 -5.57
CA ALA A 210 14.84 -6.00 -4.83
C ALA A 210 15.24 -7.32 -5.49
N LEU A 211 15.56 -8.29 -4.64
CA LEU A 211 15.64 -9.69 -5.01
C LEU A 211 14.34 -10.37 -4.59
N PHE A 212 13.59 -10.87 -5.57
CA PHE A 212 12.40 -11.67 -5.36
C PHE A 212 12.69 -13.16 -5.58
N VAL A 213 11.93 -14.01 -4.88
CA VAL A 213 11.95 -15.46 -5.07
C VAL A 213 10.53 -15.91 -5.40
N ALA A 214 10.34 -16.51 -6.58
CA ALA A 214 9.07 -17.07 -7.01
C ALA A 214 8.68 -18.26 -6.12
N ILE A 215 7.41 -18.26 -5.67
CA ILE A 215 6.83 -19.33 -4.87
C ILE A 215 6.31 -20.39 -5.85
N PRO A 216 6.66 -21.70 -5.68
CA PRO A 216 6.09 -22.77 -6.49
C PRO A 216 4.57 -22.84 -6.30
N ARG A 217 3.79 -23.01 -7.39
CA ARG A 217 2.32 -23.16 -7.32
C ARG A 217 1.84 -24.24 -6.35
N ARG A 218 2.61 -25.35 -6.18
CA ARG A 218 2.27 -26.43 -5.24
C ARG A 218 2.33 -26.06 -3.76
N ALA A 219 3.05 -24.99 -3.39
CA ALA A 219 3.11 -24.54 -1.99
C ALA A 219 1.85 -23.75 -1.57
N GLN A 220 0.99 -23.36 -2.52
CA GLN A 220 -0.29 -22.71 -2.23
C GLN A 220 -1.42 -23.72 -1.96
N GLU A 221 -1.30 -24.94 -2.48
CA GLU A 221 -2.27 -26.03 -2.24
C GLU A 221 -2.01 -26.82 -0.95
N GLY A 222 -0.84 -26.65 -0.34
CA GLY A 222 -0.38 -27.42 0.83
C GLY A 222 -0.38 -26.66 2.16
N ALA A 223 -0.91 -25.44 2.24
CA ALA A 223 -1.07 -24.73 3.50
C ALA A 223 -2.32 -25.17 4.30
N ASP A 224 -3.10 -26.11 3.75
CA ASP A 224 -4.36 -26.63 4.33
C ASP A 224 -4.24 -28.05 4.89
N ASP A 225 -3.05 -28.57 5.24
CA ASP A 225 -2.97 -29.83 5.97
C ASP A 225 -2.53 -29.59 7.43
N PRO A 226 -3.49 -29.48 8.36
CA PRO A 226 -3.16 -29.59 9.77
C PRO A 226 -2.77 -31.05 10.03
N ALA A 227 -1.51 -31.26 10.38
CA ALA A 227 -0.92 -32.51 10.81
C ALA A 227 -1.93 -33.42 11.51
N ASP A 228 -2.25 -34.54 10.87
CA ASP A 228 -2.81 -35.69 11.53
C ASP A 228 -1.79 -36.18 12.57
N GLY A 229 -2.30 -36.25 13.80
CA GLY A 229 -1.48 -36.64 14.94
C GLY A 229 -1.15 -38.14 14.97
N ALA A 230 -0.07 -38.42 15.60
CA ALA A 230 0.14 -39.62 16.43
C ALA A 230 1.08 -39.24 17.59
#